data_b92197c069319fe1677c477e77266527
#
_entry.id   b92197c069319fe1677c477e77266527
#
_cell.length_a   1.000
_cell.length_b   1.000
_cell.length_c   1.000
_cell.angle_alpha   90.00
_cell.angle_beta   90.00
_cell.angle_gamma   90.00
#
_symmetry.space_group_name_H-M   'P 1'
#
loop_
_entity.id
_entity.type
_entity.pdbx_description
1 polymer ?
#
loop_
_entity_poly.entity_id
_entity_poly.type
_entity_poly.pdbx_seq_one_letter_code
_entity_poly.pdbx_strand_id
1 'polypeptide(L)'
;MLYSILCYDCESEVFSMTKEEDGELMARLSTVTARQEAAGKLGPRLRLMATTAATTVRSGGEVIDGPFAETKEQLLGFYIVDCESQEEAVETARRLAREKTNGTLEVRPVLWFDPGTSLK
;
A
#
# COMPACT_ATOMS: atom_id res chain seq x y z
N MET A 1 13.80 -9.43 8.50
CA MET A 1 12.85 -10.10 7.61
C MET A 1 11.93 -9.07 6.99
N LEU A 2 11.54 -9.27 5.73
CA LEU A 2 10.68 -8.32 5.03
C LEU A 2 9.20 -8.67 5.22
N TYR A 3 8.41 -7.61 5.36
CA TYR A 3 6.96 -7.71 5.46
C TYR A 3 6.33 -6.74 4.48
N SER A 4 5.22 -7.13 3.89
CA SER A 4 4.41 -6.20 3.11
C SER A 4 3.25 -5.70 3.98
N ILE A 5 2.97 -4.42 3.85
CA ILE A 5 1.78 -3.80 4.44
C ILE A 5 0.91 -3.41 3.25
N LEU A 6 -0.16 -4.17 3.03
CA LEU A 6 -1.07 -3.99 1.92
C LEU A 6 -2.18 -3.03 2.33
N CYS A 7 -2.37 -1.99 1.55
CA CYS A 7 -3.30 -0.91 1.90
C CYS A 7 -4.58 -1.02 1.09
N TYR A 8 -5.68 -1.31 1.77
CA TYR A 8 -7.02 -1.40 1.18
C TYR A 8 -7.85 -0.21 1.63
N ASP A 9 -8.49 0.45 0.70
CA ASP A 9 -9.32 1.62 0.96
C ASP A 9 -10.55 1.60 0.06
N CYS A 10 -11.59 2.33 0.48
CA CYS A 10 -12.71 2.62 -0.39
C CYS A 10 -12.25 3.69 -1.39
N GLU A 11 -12.04 3.30 -2.65
CA GLU A 11 -11.45 4.20 -3.63
C GLU A 11 -12.29 5.43 -3.92
N SER A 12 -13.62 5.33 -3.82
CA SER A 12 -14.48 6.49 -4.02
C SER A 12 -14.22 7.58 -2.96
N GLU A 13 -13.88 7.18 -1.75
CA GLU A 13 -13.52 8.14 -0.69
C GLU A 13 -12.14 8.72 -0.93
N VAL A 14 -11.16 7.88 -1.29
CA VAL A 14 -9.78 8.31 -1.52
C VAL A 14 -9.71 9.32 -2.66
N PHE A 15 -10.35 9.00 -3.78
CA PHE A 15 -10.29 9.84 -4.97
C PHE A 15 -11.26 11.02 -4.95
N SER A 16 -12.07 11.15 -3.90
CA SER A 16 -12.89 12.35 -3.67
C SER A 16 -12.17 13.40 -2.82
N MET A 17 -11.03 13.04 -2.23
CA MET A 17 -10.22 13.99 -1.44
C MET A 17 -9.66 15.08 -2.35
N THR A 18 -9.57 16.30 -1.82
CA THR A 18 -8.87 17.37 -2.52
C THR A 18 -7.38 17.07 -2.56
N LYS A 19 -6.67 17.69 -3.49
CA LYS A 19 -5.21 17.57 -3.58
C LYS A 19 -4.55 17.95 -2.26
N GLU A 20 -5.08 18.97 -1.60
CA GLU A 20 -4.58 19.47 -0.33
C GLU A 20 -4.78 18.45 0.80
N GLU A 21 -5.98 17.87 0.89
CA GLU A 21 -6.28 16.83 1.88
C GLU A 21 -5.41 15.59 1.68
N ASP A 22 -5.24 15.17 0.44
CA ASP A 22 -4.40 14.03 0.11
C ASP A 22 -2.94 14.31 0.49
N GLY A 23 -2.45 15.50 0.18
CA GLY A 23 -1.08 15.91 0.53
C GLY A 23 -0.83 15.92 2.03
N GLU A 24 -1.81 16.37 2.81
CA GLU A 24 -1.72 16.37 4.27
C GLU A 24 -1.68 14.95 4.82
N LEU A 25 -2.51 14.05 4.28
CA LEU A 25 -2.51 12.64 4.66
C LEU A 25 -1.15 12.01 4.35
N MET A 26 -0.63 12.23 3.16
CA MET A 26 0.66 11.67 2.75
C MET A 26 1.79 12.17 3.63
N ALA A 27 1.75 13.44 4.05
CA ALA A 27 2.73 13.99 4.97
C ALA A 27 2.70 13.29 6.34
N ARG A 28 1.49 13.04 6.86
CA ARG A 28 1.33 12.32 8.13
C ARG A 28 1.84 10.89 8.03
N LEU A 29 1.52 10.19 6.93
CA LEU A 29 1.98 8.83 6.71
C LEU A 29 3.51 8.78 6.61
N SER A 30 4.12 9.73 5.93
CA SER A 30 5.58 9.83 5.82
C SER A 30 6.25 10.02 7.19
N THR A 31 5.61 10.76 8.08
CA THR A 31 6.11 10.95 9.44
C THR A 31 6.17 9.63 10.19
N VAL A 32 5.17 8.75 9.99
CA VAL A 32 5.16 7.44 10.63
C VAL A 32 6.34 6.58 10.16
N THR A 33 6.66 6.60 8.88
CA THR A 33 7.71 5.75 8.30
C THR A 33 9.10 6.38 8.31
N ALA A 34 9.23 7.63 8.78
CA ALA A 34 10.50 8.35 8.75
C ALA A 34 11.62 7.62 9.50
N ARG A 35 11.30 6.95 10.60
CA ARG A 35 12.29 6.19 11.38
C ARG A 35 12.83 5.01 10.58
N GLN A 36 11.95 4.26 9.94
CA GLN A 36 12.34 3.12 9.11
C GLN A 36 13.18 3.59 7.91
N GLU A 37 12.79 4.70 7.31
CA GLU A 37 13.52 5.28 6.19
C GLU A 37 14.94 5.69 6.60
N ALA A 38 15.06 6.39 7.74
CA ALA A 38 16.36 6.81 8.24
C ALA A 38 17.26 5.64 8.61
N ALA A 39 16.68 4.52 9.05
CA ALA A 39 17.41 3.31 9.42
C ALA A 39 17.72 2.41 8.21
N GLY A 40 17.28 2.78 7.01
CA GLY A 40 17.44 1.95 5.82
C GLY A 40 16.55 0.71 5.82
N LYS A 41 15.44 0.76 6.55
CA LYS A 41 14.51 -0.37 6.72
C LYS A 41 13.19 -0.18 6.01
N LEU A 42 13.06 0.87 5.21
CA LEU A 42 11.89 1.13 4.39
C LEU A 42 12.21 0.79 2.95
N GLY A 43 11.54 -0.22 2.41
CA GLY A 43 11.69 -0.65 1.03
C GLY A 43 10.77 0.09 0.08
N PRO A 44 10.55 -0.49 -1.11
CA PRO A 44 9.64 0.12 -2.09
C PRO A 44 8.25 0.32 -1.52
N ARG A 45 7.63 1.41 -1.95
CA ARG A 45 6.24 1.72 -1.64
C ARG A 45 5.61 2.36 -2.85
N LEU A 46 4.32 2.14 -3.04
CA LEU A 46 3.62 2.73 -4.17
C LEU A 46 2.15 2.93 -3.86
N ARG A 47 1.52 3.70 -4.70
CA ARG A 47 0.07 3.89 -4.72
C ARG A 47 -0.42 3.53 -6.12
N LEU A 48 -1.59 2.90 -6.16
CA LEU A 48 -2.25 2.53 -7.40
C LEU A 48 -3.35 3.53 -7.73
N MET A 49 -3.64 3.67 -9.01
CA MET A 49 -4.81 4.43 -9.47
C MET A 49 -6.08 3.62 -9.18
N ALA A 50 -7.23 4.24 -9.36
CA ALA A 50 -8.52 3.60 -9.14
C ALA A 50 -8.69 2.37 -10.03
N THR A 51 -9.51 1.41 -9.58
CA THR A 51 -9.77 0.17 -10.33
C THR A 51 -10.45 0.42 -11.68
N THR A 52 -11.06 1.59 -11.89
CA THR A 52 -11.59 1.98 -13.22
C THR A 52 -10.50 2.08 -14.28
N ALA A 53 -9.24 2.27 -13.87
CA ALA A 53 -8.09 2.30 -14.77
C ALA A 53 -7.47 0.92 -14.96
N ALA A 54 -7.99 -0.11 -14.29
CA ALA A 54 -7.42 -1.45 -14.33
C ALA A 54 -7.79 -2.20 -15.61
N THR A 55 -6.91 -3.11 -16.00
CA THR A 55 -7.18 -4.11 -17.02
C THR A 55 -6.78 -5.46 -16.43
N THR A 56 -7.66 -6.43 -16.55
CA THR A 56 -7.42 -7.79 -16.03
C THR A 56 -7.06 -8.71 -17.19
N VAL A 57 -6.02 -9.51 -17.02
CA VAL A 57 -5.63 -10.52 -17.97
C VAL A 57 -5.68 -11.88 -17.26
N ARG A 58 -6.51 -12.79 -17.76
CA ARG A 58 -6.64 -14.13 -17.18
C ARG A 58 -5.55 -15.06 -17.71
N SER A 59 -5.33 -16.17 -17.02
CA SER A 59 -4.27 -17.12 -17.36
C SER A 59 -4.35 -17.63 -18.80
N GLY A 60 -5.55 -17.70 -19.38
CA GLY A 60 -5.74 -18.08 -20.78
C GLY A 60 -5.52 -16.96 -21.80
N GLY A 61 -5.14 -15.77 -21.34
CA GLY A 61 -4.88 -14.61 -22.20
C GLY A 61 -6.11 -13.73 -22.44
N GLU A 62 -7.25 -14.05 -21.85
CA GLU A 62 -8.45 -13.22 -21.97
C GLU A 62 -8.23 -11.88 -21.29
N VAL A 63 -8.55 -10.78 -21.96
CA VAL A 63 -8.39 -9.42 -21.46
C VAL A 63 -9.76 -8.83 -21.14
N ILE A 64 -9.88 -8.28 -19.93
CA ILE A 64 -11.14 -7.72 -19.42
C ILE A 64 -10.86 -6.31 -18.90
N ASP A 65 -11.68 -5.34 -19.26
CA ASP A 65 -11.59 -3.99 -18.70
C ASP A 65 -12.04 -4.01 -17.25
N GLY A 66 -11.29 -3.31 -16.40
CA GLY A 66 -11.61 -3.19 -14.99
C GLY A 66 -10.94 -4.26 -14.13
N PRO A 67 -11.25 -4.28 -12.83
CA PRO A 67 -10.66 -5.25 -11.89
C PRO A 67 -11.26 -6.64 -12.10
N PHE A 68 -10.52 -7.68 -11.69
CA PHE A 68 -10.99 -9.05 -11.82
C PHE A 68 -12.13 -9.37 -10.84
N ALA A 69 -12.30 -8.58 -9.82
CA ALA A 69 -13.35 -8.76 -8.81
C ALA A 69 -13.76 -7.40 -8.25
N GLU A 70 -15.05 -7.28 -7.93
CA GLU A 70 -15.56 -6.11 -7.23
C GLU A 70 -15.50 -6.36 -5.73
N THR A 71 -14.94 -5.41 -4.99
CA THR A 71 -14.76 -5.53 -3.55
C THR A 71 -15.21 -4.24 -2.87
N LYS A 72 -15.49 -4.32 -1.59
CA LYS A 72 -15.93 -3.17 -0.80
C LYS A 72 -14.78 -2.18 -0.60
N GLU A 73 -13.57 -2.71 -0.37
CA GLU A 73 -12.35 -1.92 -0.32
C GLU A 73 -11.39 -2.46 -1.39
N GLN A 74 -10.62 -1.58 -1.98
CA GLN A 74 -9.72 -1.91 -3.08
C GLN A 74 -8.28 -1.79 -2.63
N LEU A 75 -7.41 -2.66 -3.15
CA LEU A 75 -5.98 -2.56 -2.92
C LEU A 75 -5.45 -1.32 -3.65
N LEU A 76 -4.99 -0.33 -2.90
CA LEU A 76 -4.54 0.94 -3.49
C LEU A 76 -3.06 1.24 -3.26
N GLY A 77 -2.34 0.31 -2.67
CA GLY A 77 -0.90 0.49 -2.50
C GLY A 77 -0.30 -0.47 -1.50
N PHE A 78 1.00 -0.36 -1.32
CA PHE A 78 1.69 -1.16 -0.31
C PHE A 78 2.97 -0.48 0.18
N TYR A 79 3.46 -0.97 1.31
CA TYR A 79 4.80 -0.67 1.85
C TYR A 79 5.54 -1.99 2.00
N ILE A 80 6.85 -1.96 1.79
CA ILE A 80 7.74 -3.05 2.18
C ILE A 80 8.61 -2.54 3.30
N VAL A 81 8.64 -3.26 4.41
CA VAL A 81 9.42 -2.85 5.60
C VAL A 81 10.27 -4.02 6.09
N ASP A 82 11.44 -3.69 6.61
CA ASP A 82 12.32 -4.66 7.23
C ASP A 82 12.13 -4.58 8.74
N CYS A 83 11.63 -5.65 9.34
CA CYS A 83 11.29 -5.69 10.75
C CYS A 83 11.88 -6.94 11.40
N GLU A 84 12.16 -6.86 12.70
CA GLU A 84 12.68 -7.98 13.48
C GLU A 84 11.62 -9.07 13.66
N SER A 85 10.34 -8.68 13.69
CA SER A 85 9.23 -9.59 13.92
C SER A 85 7.97 -9.10 13.23
N GLN A 86 6.99 -10.00 13.09
CA GLN A 86 5.68 -9.62 12.57
C GLN A 86 5.00 -8.62 13.52
N GLU A 87 5.23 -8.73 14.82
CA GLU A 87 4.67 -7.79 15.79
C GLU A 87 5.14 -6.37 15.54
N GLU A 88 6.42 -6.21 15.19
CA GLU A 88 6.97 -4.90 14.83
C GLU A 88 6.33 -4.35 13.56
N ALA A 89 6.14 -5.20 12.56
CA ALA A 89 5.47 -4.80 11.32
C ALA A 89 4.01 -4.42 11.58
N VAL A 90 3.32 -5.17 12.45
CA VAL A 90 1.94 -4.87 12.85
C VAL A 90 1.88 -3.53 13.57
N GLU A 91 2.85 -3.23 14.43
CA GLU A 91 2.88 -1.93 15.12
C GLU A 91 3.07 -0.78 14.13
N THR A 92 3.93 -0.96 13.12
CA THR A 92 4.09 0.03 12.05
C THR A 92 2.76 0.23 11.31
N ALA A 93 2.09 -0.86 10.96
CA ALA A 93 0.77 -0.79 10.29
C ALA A 93 -0.26 -0.09 11.17
N ARG A 94 -0.26 -0.37 12.48
CA ARG A 94 -1.17 0.28 13.42
C ARG A 94 -0.95 1.79 13.45
N ARG A 95 0.29 2.22 13.46
CA ARG A 95 0.62 3.65 13.45
C ARG A 95 0.22 4.33 12.15
N LEU A 96 0.38 3.64 11.02
CA LEU A 96 -0.13 4.14 9.74
C LEU A 96 -1.66 4.24 9.76
N ALA A 97 -2.32 3.20 10.27
CA ALA A 97 -3.78 3.16 10.32
C ALA A 97 -4.38 4.29 11.16
N ARG A 98 -3.70 4.68 12.23
CA ARG A 98 -4.16 5.78 13.10
C ARG A 98 -4.21 7.13 12.39
N GLU A 99 -3.45 7.29 11.32
CA GLU A 99 -3.44 8.53 10.54
C GLU A 99 -4.58 8.56 9.51
N LYS A 100 -5.29 7.45 9.34
CA LYS A 100 -6.34 7.31 8.34
C LYS A 100 -7.69 7.25 9.02
N THR A 101 -8.72 7.77 8.36
CA THR A 101 -10.10 7.71 8.88
C THR A 101 -10.79 6.43 8.46
N ASN A 102 -10.36 5.81 7.37
CA ASN A 102 -10.95 4.61 6.79
C ASN A 102 -9.86 3.69 6.27
N GLY A 103 -10.27 2.50 5.86
CA GLY A 103 -9.38 1.57 5.21
C GLY A 103 -8.87 0.49 6.15
N THR A 104 -8.17 -0.45 5.55
CA THR A 104 -7.66 -1.64 6.23
C THR A 104 -6.23 -1.89 5.76
N LEU A 105 -5.37 -2.23 6.69
CA LEU A 105 -3.98 -2.60 6.38
C LEU A 105 -3.78 -4.07 6.72
N GLU A 106 -3.28 -4.82 5.75
CA GLU A 106 -2.97 -6.25 5.96
C GLU A 106 -1.46 -6.41 5.99
N VAL A 107 -0.94 -7.02 7.04
CA VAL A 107 0.49 -7.31 7.18
C VAL A 107 0.74 -8.76 6.78
N ARG A 108 1.66 -8.97 5.84
CA ARG A 108 1.96 -10.32 5.36
C ARG A 108 3.48 -10.48 5.19
N PRO A 109 4.07 -11.55 5.76
CA PRO A 109 5.50 -11.81 5.52
C PRO A 109 5.77 -12.01 4.04
N VAL A 110 6.92 -11.52 3.58
CA VAL A 110 7.32 -11.67 2.19
C VAL A 110 8.08 -13.00 2.04
N LEU A 111 7.62 -13.83 1.11
CA LEU A 111 8.24 -15.12 0.83
C LEU A 111 9.55 -14.96 0.04
N TRP A 112 9.51 -14.09 -0.95
CA TRP A 112 10.65 -13.87 -1.86
C TRP A 112 10.63 -12.42 -2.32
N PHE A 113 11.79 -11.80 -2.38
CA PHE A 113 11.92 -10.40 -2.74
C PHE A 113 13.13 -10.18 -3.63
N ASP A 114 12.91 -9.54 -4.76
CA ASP A 114 13.94 -9.04 -5.64
C ASP A 114 13.70 -7.54 -5.80
N PRO A 115 14.64 -6.70 -5.41
CA PRO A 115 14.45 -5.24 -5.54
C PRO A 115 14.38 -4.77 -7.00
N GLY A 116 14.69 -5.65 -7.94
CA GLY A 116 14.69 -5.27 -9.36
C GLY A 116 15.77 -4.26 -9.69
N THR A 117 15.58 -3.59 -10.82
CA THR A 117 16.42 -2.47 -11.20
C THR A 117 15.83 -1.18 -10.63
N SER A 118 16.65 -0.14 -10.56
CA SER A 118 16.18 1.17 -10.10
C SER A 118 15.27 1.80 -11.16
N LEU A 119 14.01 2.02 -10.81
CA LEU A 119 13.03 2.65 -11.69
C LEU A 119 12.86 4.13 -11.31
N LYS A 120 12.59 4.93 -12.33
CA LYS A 120 12.35 6.37 -12.12
C LYS A 120 10.97 6.78 -12.57
#